data_0a994347cd3474f1176781faf65a399f
#
_entry.id   0a994347cd3474f1176781faf65a399f
#
_cell.length_a   1.000
_cell.length_b   1.000
_cell.length_c   1.000
_cell.angle_alpha   90.00
_cell.angle_beta   90.00
_cell.angle_gamma   90.00
#
_symmetry.space_group_name_H-M   'P 1'
#
loop_
_entity.id
_entity.type
_entity.pdbx_description
1 polymer ?
#
loop_
_entity_poly.entity_id
_entity_poly.type
_entity_poly.pdbx_seq_one_letter_code
_entity_poly.pdbx_strand_id
1 'polypeptide(L)'
;MSEERSRLLRSAKTRLSLVLGLLMLSFGFLKFVSPTIDGWFHLQIQLSHLPHSAILMGKITEIMTGILFLVPRFRPWPAKWEGRILLIASASLVLEMLVAVYVHLQPGVPPEVLPLGIKPPVIPLFVLLLGVMVAIPAWKDSQSEGSRFLS
;
A
#
# COMPACT_ATOMS: atom_id res chain seq x y z
N MET A 1 20.70 -22.70 -8.69
CA MET A 1 20.36 -21.29 -9.05
C MET A 1 18.88 -20.95 -8.91
N SER A 2 17.97 -21.86 -9.17
CA SER A 2 16.50 -21.63 -9.06
C SER A 2 15.97 -21.55 -7.62
N GLU A 3 16.46 -22.39 -6.71
CA GLU A 3 16.00 -22.42 -5.31
C GLU A 3 16.45 -21.21 -4.50
N GLU A 4 17.69 -20.78 -4.67
CA GLU A 4 18.24 -19.61 -4.00
C GLU A 4 17.49 -18.34 -4.42
N ARG A 5 17.21 -18.18 -5.72
CA ARG A 5 16.41 -17.08 -6.24
C ARG A 5 14.99 -17.09 -5.65
N SER A 6 14.40 -18.26 -5.51
CA SER A 6 13.06 -18.40 -4.91
C SER A 6 13.05 -18.01 -3.43
N ARG A 7 14.08 -18.38 -2.66
CA ARG A 7 14.24 -18.00 -1.25
C ARG A 7 14.42 -16.49 -1.10
N LEU A 8 15.24 -15.87 -1.94
CA LEU A 8 15.48 -14.43 -1.93
C LEU A 8 14.19 -13.65 -2.24
N LEU A 9 13.44 -14.05 -3.26
CA LEU A 9 12.17 -13.41 -3.60
C LEU A 9 11.12 -13.55 -2.49
N ARG A 10 11.04 -14.69 -1.83
CA ARG A 10 10.14 -14.91 -0.70
C ARG A 10 10.53 -14.05 0.51
N SER A 11 11.82 -13.97 0.81
CA SER A 11 12.34 -13.11 1.88
C SER A 11 12.08 -11.63 1.60
N ALA A 12 12.30 -11.17 0.36
CA ALA A 12 12.02 -9.80 -0.05
C ALA A 12 10.53 -9.47 0.05
N LYS A 13 9.64 -10.33 -0.48
CA LYS A 13 8.18 -10.19 -0.34
C LYS A 13 7.77 -10.00 1.12
N THR A 14 8.31 -10.85 1.99
CA THR A 14 8.06 -10.85 3.43
C THR A 14 8.45 -9.53 4.11
N ARG A 15 9.67 -9.04 3.83
CA ARG A 15 10.17 -7.78 4.40
C ARG A 15 9.42 -6.58 3.87
N LEU A 16 9.18 -6.53 2.55
CA LEU A 16 8.46 -5.44 1.92
C LEU A 16 7.02 -5.35 2.40
N SER A 17 6.30 -6.47 2.54
CA SER A 17 4.94 -6.46 3.07
C SER A 17 4.89 -5.95 4.52
N LEU A 18 5.89 -6.29 5.34
CA LEU A 18 5.98 -5.77 6.71
C LEU A 18 6.19 -4.25 6.71
N VAL A 19 7.15 -3.76 5.92
CA VAL A 19 7.45 -2.31 5.83
C VAL A 19 6.24 -1.54 5.31
N LEU A 20 5.60 -2.01 4.22
CA LEU A 20 4.41 -1.37 3.67
C LEU A 20 3.24 -1.40 4.65
N GLY A 21 3.04 -2.53 5.34
CA GLY A 21 1.99 -2.66 6.35
C GLY A 21 2.15 -1.67 7.50
N LEU A 22 3.34 -1.57 8.07
CA LEU A 22 3.65 -0.62 9.14
C LEU A 22 3.53 0.83 8.65
N LEU A 23 4.02 1.13 7.46
CA LEU A 23 3.97 2.46 6.86
C LEU A 23 2.51 2.91 6.66
N MET A 24 1.70 2.11 5.98
CA MET A 24 0.29 2.44 5.71
C MET A 24 -0.53 2.55 6.99
N LEU A 25 -0.34 1.61 7.92
CA LEU A 25 -1.02 1.64 9.22
C LEU A 25 -0.67 2.90 10.01
N SER A 26 0.63 3.27 10.06
CA SER A 26 1.10 4.46 10.76
C SER A 26 0.54 5.73 10.15
N PHE A 27 0.60 5.90 8.82
CA PHE A 27 0.07 7.09 8.15
C PHE A 27 -1.44 7.18 8.28
N GLY A 28 -2.18 6.07 8.10
CA GLY A 28 -3.61 6.04 8.29
C GLY A 28 -4.01 6.41 9.71
N PHE A 29 -3.33 5.86 10.72
CA PHE A 29 -3.58 6.15 12.13
C PHE A 29 -3.26 7.60 12.51
N LEU A 30 -2.13 8.15 12.03
CA LEU A 30 -1.74 9.53 12.28
C LEU A 30 -2.78 10.55 11.81
N LYS A 31 -3.52 10.26 10.74
CA LYS A 31 -4.62 11.11 10.25
C LYS A 31 -5.83 11.14 11.19
N PHE A 32 -5.93 10.23 12.16
CA PHE A 32 -6.97 10.26 13.19
C PHE A 32 -6.51 10.94 14.48
N VAL A 33 -5.23 10.80 14.85
CA VAL A 33 -4.74 11.25 16.16
C VAL A 33 -3.98 12.59 16.12
N SER A 34 -3.48 13.01 14.95
CA SER A 34 -2.74 14.26 14.80
C SER A 34 -3.60 15.31 14.09
N PRO A 35 -4.06 16.37 14.79
CA PRO A 35 -4.82 17.45 14.17
C PRO A 35 -4.09 18.13 13.01
N THR A 36 -2.77 18.24 13.07
CA THR A 36 -1.95 18.83 12.01
C THR A 36 -1.97 17.98 10.74
N ILE A 37 -1.72 16.68 10.88
CA ILE A 37 -1.71 15.74 9.72
C ILE A 37 -3.12 15.60 9.14
N ASP A 38 -4.13 15.58 9.99
CA ASP A 38 -5.53 15.57 9.57
C ASP A 38 -5.89 16.84 8.79
N GLY A 39 -5.50 18.00 9.29
CA GLY A 39 -5.70 19.28 8.62
C GLY A 39 -5.03 19.33 7.24
N TRP A 40 -3.80 18.87 7.13
CA TRP A 40 -3.10 18.76 5.83
C TRP A 40 -3.83 17.82 4.86
N PHE A 41 -4.29 16.69 5.35
CA PHE A 41 -5.01 15.74 4.52
C PHE A 41 -6.36 16.30 4.03
N HIS A 42 -7.09 17.01 4.88
CA HIS A 42 -8.30 17.73 4.48
C HIS A 42 -8.03 18.76 3.38
N LEU A 43 -6.98 19.58 3.53
CA LEU A 43 -6.58 20.56 2.52
C LEU A 43 -6.20 19.90 1.20
N GLN A 44 -5.44 18.81 1.23
CA GLN A 44 -5.11 18.04 0.03
C GLN A 44 -6.37 17.62 -0.74
N ILE A 45 -7.35 17.05 -0.06
CA ILE A 45 -8.59 16.59 -0.67
C ILE A 45 -9.39 17.76 -1.24
N GLN A 46 -9.55 18.85 -0.47
CA GLN A 46 -10.31 20.03 -0.91
C GLN A 46 -9.64 20.71 -2.12
N LEU A 47 -8.34 20.96 -2.06
CA LEU A 47 -7.59 21.63 -3.13
C LEU A 47 -7.41 20.77 -4.37
N SER A 48 -7.61 19.46 -4.25
CA SER A 48 -7.62 18.51 -5.38
C SER A 48 -9.01 18.31 -5.99
N HIS A 49 -10.03 19.04 -5.51
CA HIS A 49 -11.42 18.90 -5.94
C HIS A 49 -11.98 17.48 -5.81
N LEU A 50 -11.45 16.70 -4.87
CA LEU A 50 -11.96 15.36 -4.55
C LEU A 50 -13.22 15.49 -3.65
N PRO A 51 -14.15 14.53 -3.72
CA PRO A 51 -15.35 14.57 -2.89
C PRO A 51 -15.01 14.49 -1.40
N HIS A 52 -15.79 15.14 -0.54
CA HIS A 52 -15.55 15.17 0.91
C HIS A 52 -15.49 13.76 1.53
N SER A 53 -16.25 12.80 1.00
CA SER A 53 -16.19 11.39 1.40
C SER A 53 -14.80 10.76 1.25
N ALA A 54 -13.96 11.27 0.36
CA ALA A 54 -12.59 10.80 0.16
C ALA A 54 -11.72 10.97 1.42
N ILE A 55 -12.07 11.90 2.32
CA ILE A 55 -11.37 12.11 3.57
C ILE A 55 -11.48 10.87 4.47
N LEU A 56 -12.70 10.46 4.77
CA LEU A 56 -12.93 9.30 5.63
C LEU A 56 -12.51 8.00 4.94
N MET A 57 -12.84 7.86 3.66
CA MET A 57 -12.46 6.68 2.87
C MET A 57 -10.95 6.51 2.82
N GLY A 58 -10.19 7.58 2.54
CA GLY A 58 -8.73 7.51 2.48
C GLY A 58 -8.11 7.08 3.81
N LYS A 59 -8.58 7.60 4.94
CA LYS A 59 -8.12 7.20 6.27
C LYS A 59 -8.38 5.71 6.56
N ILE A 60 -9.60 5.25 6.25
CA ILE A 60 -9.99 3.86 6.51
C ILE A 60 -9.25 2.90 5.58
N THR A 61 -9.15 3.22 4.29
CA THR A 61 -8.47 2.35 3.32
C THR A 61 -6.99 2.20 3.64
N GLU A 62 -6.29 3.26 4.02
CA GLU A 62 -4.88 3.17 4.45
C GLU A 62 -4.69 2.21 5.64
N ILE A 63 -5.55 2.31 6.68
CA ILE A 63 -5.49 1.40 7.82
C ILE A 63 -5.78 -0.04 7.39
N MET A 64 -6.83 -0.25 6.60
CA MET A 64 -7.20 -1.58 6.11
C MET A 64 -6.10 -2.19 5.23
N THR A 65 -5.50 -1.40 4.34
CA THR A 65 -4.36 -1.81 3.51
C THR A 65 -3.17 -2.20 4.38
N GLY A 66 -2.86 -1.40 5.40
CA GLY A 66 -1.81 -1.70 6.36
C GLY A 66 -2.05 -3.02 7.10
N ILE A 67 -3.27 -3.24 7.59
CA ILE A 67 -3.68 -4.50 8.25
C ILE A 67 -3.52 -5.68 7.28
N LEU A 68 -4.00 -5.57 6.04
CA LEU A 68 -3.91 -6.64 5.05
C LEU A 68 -2.47 -7.05 4.74
N PHE A 69 -1.53 -6.11 4.68
CA PHE A 69 -0.11 -6.43 4.53
C PHE A 69 0.48 -7.15 5.75
N LEU A 70 -0.04 -6.87 6.95
CA LEU A 70 0.45 -7.45 8.21
C LEU A 70 -0.20 -8.80 8.56
N VAL A 71 -1.47 -9.02 8.18
CA VAL A 71 -2.24 -10.24 8.52
C VAL A 71 -1.46 -11.53 8.29
N PRO A 72 -0.74 -11.72 7.16
CA PRO A 72 0.02 -12.95 6.95
C PRO A 72 1.15 -13.20 7.96
N ARG A 73 1.52 -12.19 8.78
CA ARG A 73 2.57 -12.32 9.81
C ARG A 73 2.08 -12.97 11.10
N PHE A 74 0.80 -12.82 11.41
CA PHE A 74 0.24 -13.26 12.69
C PHE A 74 -0.13 -14.74 12.72
N ARG A 75 -0.21 -15.39 11.57
CA ARG A 75 -0.62 -16.77 11.44
C ARG A 75 0.03 -17.42 10.21
N PRO A 76 0.48 -18.68 10.28
CA PRO A 76 0.91 -19.41 9.09
C PRO A 76 -0.30 -19.67 8.18
N TRP A 77 -0.29 -19.06 7.01
CA TRP A 77 -1.31 -19.24 5.98
C TRP A 77 -0.78 -20.17 4.89
N PRO A 78 -1.63 -20.99 4.25
CA PRO A 78 -1.28 -21.63 2.99
C PRO A 78 -0.85 -20.57 1.96
N ALA A 79 0.20 -20.87 1.16
CA ALA A 79 0.79 -19.92 0.21
C ALA A 79 -0.24 -19.23 -0.69
N LYS A 80 -1.24 -19.97 -1.14
CA LYS A 80 -2.37 -19.46 -1.94
C LYS A 80 -3.16 -18.35 -1.25
N TRP A 81 -3.52 -18.54 0.02
CA TRP A 81 -4.28 -17.53 0.77
C TRP A 81 -3.43 -16.33 1.13
N GLU A 82 -2.17 -16.57 1.55
CA GLU A 82 -1.20 -15.48 1.75
C GLU A 82 -1.06 -14.65 0.47
N GLY A 83 -0.88 -15.31 -0.68
CA GLY A 83 -0.79 -14.65 -1.97
C GLY A 83 -2.02 -13.80 -2.30
N ARG A 84 -3.22 -14.33 -2.08
CA ARG A 84 -4.48 -13.58 -2.31
C ARG A 84 -4.61 -12.36 -1.41
N ILE A 85 -4.33 -12.50 -0.12
CA ILE A 85 -4.39 -11.39 0.83
C ILE A 85 -3.41 -10.28 0.41
N LEU A 86 -2.16 -10.64 0.09
CA LEU A 86 -1.16 -9.68 -0.34
C LEU A 86 -1.48 -9.03 -1.69
N LEU A 87 -2.16 -9.75 -2.60
CA LEU A 87 -2.65 -9.16 -3.86
C LEU A 87 -3.71 -8.10 -3.61
N ILE A 88 -4.68 -8.38 -2.74
CA ILE A 88 -5.73 -7.42 -2.38
C ILE A 88 -5.09 -6.19 -1.72
N ALA A 89 -4.15 -6.41 -0.79
CA ALA A 89 -3.41 -5.32 -0.16
C ALA A 89 -2.64 -4.47 -1.18
N SER A 90 -1.94 -5.11 -2.12
CA SER A 90 -1.18 -4.42 -3.16
C SER A 90 -2.10 -3.66 -4.13
N ALA A 91 -3.24 -4.22 -4.51
CA ALA A 91 -4.21 -3.54 -5.36
C ALA A 91 -4.79 -2.30 -4.68
N SER A 92 -5.15 -2.40 -3.40
CA SER A 92 -5.60 -1.26 -2.59
C SER A 92 -4.52 -0.19 -2.53
N LEU A 93 -3.27 -0.56 -2.21
CA LEU A 93 -2.13 0.35 -2.17
C LEU A 93 -1.91 1.07 -3.50
N VAL A 94 -1.98 0.35 -4.62
CA VAL A 94 -1.82 0.95 -5.96
C VAL A 94 -2.88 2.02 -6.19
N LEU A 95 -4.14 1.73 -5.88
CA LEU A 95 -5.23 2.71 -6.02
C LEU A 95 -5.00 3.94 -5.13
N GLU A 96 -4.60 3.76 -3.88
CA GLU A 96 -4.29 4.86 -2.96
C GLU A 96 -3.12 5.70 -3.46
N MET A 97 -2.07 5.07 -3.97
CA MET A 97 -0.92 5.79 -4.52
C MET A 97 -1.23 6.53 -5.82
N LEU A 98 -2.13 6.01 -6.66
CA LEU A 98 -2.61 6.73 -7.85
C LEU A 98 -3.37 8.00 -7.45
N VAL A 99 -4.22 7.93 -6.43
CA VAL A 99 -4.89 9.12 -5.87
C VAL A 99 -3.86 10.08 -5.30
N ALA A 100 -2.86 9.60 -4.56
CA ALA A 100 -1.79 10.44 -4.02
C ALA A 100 -0.98 11.13 -5.13
N VAL A 101 -0.65 10.42 -6.22
CA VAL A 101 -0.01 11.01 -7.40
C VAL A 101 -0.88 12.10 -8.00
N TYR A 102 -2.18 11.84 -8.17
CA TYR A 102 -3.13 12.83 -8.66
C TYR A 102 -3.11 14.10 -7.80
N VAL A 103 -3.17 13.96 -6.46
CA VAL A 103 -3.11 15.09 -5.51
C VAL A 103 -1.82 15.90 -5.67
N HIS A 104 -0.66 15.23 -5.77
CA HIS A 104 0.63 15.90 -5.97
C HIS A 104 0.70 16.71 -7.27
N LEU A 105 0.01 16.27 -8.32
CA LEU A 105 -0.01 16.93 -9.62
C LEU A 105 -0.98 18.11 -9.68
N GLN A 106 -1.85 18.31 -8.68
CA GLN A 106 -2.77 19.45 -8.67
C GLN A 106 -2.02 20.76 -8.41
N PRO A 107 -2.17 21.77 -9.29
CA PRO A 107 -1.46 23.04 -9.15
C PRO A 107 -1.86 23.82 -7.88
N GLY A 108 -3.10 23.65 -7.41
CA GLY A 108 -3.63 24.30 -6.22
C GLY A 108 -3.17 23.68 -4.89
N VAL A 109 -2.54 22.52 -4.89
CA VAL A 109 -2.06 21.86 -3.66
C VAL A 109 -0.63 22.35 -3.36
N PRO A 110 -0.38 23.08 -2.27
CA PRO A 110 0.95 23.59 -1.94
C PRO A 110 1.85 22.48 -1.36
N PRO A 111 3.19 22.59 -1.51
CA PRO A 111 4.13 21.59 -0.99
C PRO A 111 4.01 21.33 0.52
N GLU A 112 3.69 22.38 1.30
CA GLU A 112 3.69 22.35 2.76
C GLU A 112 2.68 21.35 3.35
N VAL A 113 1.62 21.04 2.61
CA VAL A 113 0.60 20.06 3.03
C VAL A 113 0.89 18.65 2.52
N LEU A 114 1.94 18.46 1.72
CA LEU A 114 2.35 17.17 1.17
C LEU A 114 3.38 16.48 2.07
N PRO A 115 3.51 15.15 2.03
CA PRO A 115 4.52 14.43 2.78
C PRO A 115 5.93 15.00 2.54
N LEU A 116 6.63 15.33 3.59
CA LEU A 116 7.97 15.93 3.59
C LEU A 116 8.09 17.25 2.80
N GLY A 117 6.99 17.92 2.46
CA GLY A 117 7.02 19.14 1.65
C GLY A 117 7.44 18.92 0.19
N ILE A 118 7.36 17.69 -0.31
CA ILE A 118 7.86 17.34 -1.66
C ILE A 118 6.69 17.37 -2.65
N LYS A 119 6.67 18.38 -3.53
CA LYS A 119 5.62 18.55 -4.55
C LYS A 119 5.65 17.48 -5.66
N PRO A 120 6.80 17.10 -6.25
CA PRO A 120 6.84 15.99 -7.20
C PRO A 120 6.38 14.69 -6.54
N PRO A 121 5.60 13.83 -7.23
CA PRO A 121 5.02 12.62 -6.66
C PRO A 121 6.04 11.47 -6.46
N VAL A 122 7.25 11.81 -6.00
CA VAL A 122 8.34 10.83 -5.82
C VAL A 122 7.99 9.79 -4.76
N ILE A 123 7.43 10.25 -3.61
CA ILE A 123 7.09 9.37 -2.49
C ILE A 123 5.97 8.38 -2.90
N PRO A 124 4.80 8.82 -3.41
CA PRO A 124 3.77 7.89 -3.81
C PRO A 124 4.20 6.97 -4.95
N LEU A 125 5.02 7.43 -5.90
CA LEU A 125 5.55 6.57 -6.97
C LEU A 125 6.51 5.50 -6.42
N PHE A 126 7.35 5.85 -5.45
CA PHE A 126 8.23 4.90 -4.78
C PHE A 126 7.45 3.83 -4.00
N VAL A 127 6.45 4.26 -3.22
CA VAL A 127 5.58 3.34 -2.46
C VAL A 127 4.77 2.44 -3.41
N LEU A 128 4.26 2.98 -4.52
CA LEU A 128 3.60 2.22 -5.58
C LEU A 128 4.51 1.14 -6.15
N LEU A 129 5.77 1.47 -6.45
CA LEU A 129 6.76 0.50 -6.94
C LEU A 129 6.96 -0.64 -5.94
N LEU A 130 7.10 -0.33 -4.66
CA LEU A 130 7.23 -1.36 -3.61
C LEU A 130 5.97 -2.26 -3.55
N GLY A 131 4.79 -1.69 -3.70
CA GLY A 131 3.52 -2.45 -3.78
C GLY A 131 3.50 -3.43 -4.95
N VAL A 132 3.96 -3.00 -6.13
CA VAL A 132 4.09 -3.86 -7.32
C VAL A 132 5.12 -4.99 -7.08
N MET A 133 6.23 -4.68 -6.42
CA MET A 133 7.24 -5.69 -6.06
C MET A 133 6.69 -6.77 -5.12
N VAL A 134 5.73 -6.46 -4.28
CA VAL A 134 5.02 -7.47 -3.46
C VAL A 134 3.97 -8.20 -4.28
N ALA A 135 3.26 -7.52 -5.17
CA ALA A 135 2.19 -8.11 -5.98
C ALA A 135 2.68 -9.24 -6.89
N ILE A 136 3.84 -9.08 -7.53
CA ILE A 136 4.37 -10.06 -8.50
C ILE A 136 4.57 -11.46 -7.87
N PRO A 137 5.32 -11.63 -6.78
CA PRO A 137 5.47 -12.92 -6.12
C PRO A 137 4.14 -13.40 -5.49
N ALA A 138 3.32 -12.49 -4.96
CA ALA A 138 2.02 -12.83 -4.40
C ALA A 138 1.06 -13.42 -5.45
N TRP A 139 1.10 -12.90 -6.68
CA TRP A 139 0.34 -13.47 -7.81
C TRP A 139 0.75 -14.93 -8.08
N LYS A 140 2.06 -15.21 -8.13
CA LYS A 140 2.58 -16.58 -8.34
C LYS A 140 2.13 -17.53 -7.22
N ASP A 141 2.22 -17.08 -5.97
CA ASP A 141 1.79 -17.87 -4.82
C ASP A 141 0.28 -18.15 -4.84
N SER A 142 -0.52 -17.19 -5.29
CA SER A 142 -1.99 -17.36 -5.40
C SER A 142 -2.43 -18.43 -6.41
N GLN A 143 -1.55 -18.77 -7.37
CA GLN A 143 -1.79 -19.75 -8.45
C GLN A 143 -1.22 -21.14 -8.13
N SER A 144 -0.41 -21.29 -7.07
CA SER A 144 0.47 -22.45 -6.86
C SER A 144 -0.22 -23.81 -6.58
N GLU A 145 -1.53 -23.85 -6.33
CA GLU A 145 -2.26 -25.11 -6.08
C GLU A 145 -2.96 -25.72 -7.31
N GLY A 146 -3.03 -25.01 -8.43
CA GLY A 146 -3.67 -25.52 -9.64
C GLY A 146 -2.89 -26.65 -10.35
N SER A 147 -1.59 -26.76 -10.07
CA SER A 147 -0.73 -27.74 -10.77
C SER A 147 -0.55 -29.08 -10.04
N ARG A 148 -0.92 -29.18 -8.76
CA ARG A 148 -0.78 -30.45 -7.99
C ARG A 148 -1.92 -31.45 -8.16
N PHE A 149 -3.03 -31.03 -8.75
CA PHE A 149 -4.18 -31.91 -9.00
C PHE A 149 -4.23 -32.47 -10.42
N LEU A 150 -3.27 -32.10 -11.29
CA LEU A 150 -3.20 -32.56 -12.69
C LEU A 150 -1.98 -33.45 -12.98
N SER A 151 -1.25 -33.87 -11.97
CA SER A 151 -0.19 -34.86 -12.00
C SER A 151 -0.60 -36.09 -11.14
#